data_56b18a7b7bae19b6209eff3669fc9155
#
_entry.id   56b18a7b7bae19b6209eff3669fc9155
#
_cell.length_a   1.000
_cell.length_b   1.000
_cell.length_c   1.000
_cell.angle_alpha   90.00
_cell.angle_beta   90.00
_cell.angle_gamma   90.00
#
_symmetry.space_group_name_H-M   'P 1'
#
loop_
_entity.id
_entity.type
_entity.pdbx_description
1 polymer ?
#
loop_
_entity_poly.entity_id
_entity_poly.type
_entity_poly.pdbx_seq_one_letter_code
_entity_poly.pdbx_strand_id
1 'polypeptide(L)'
;MTHFFAYLSRLKHIKRWGLMRNTKIENVKEHSLDVAMIAHAMAIIKNTYFGGDVDAEHVLALAVYHEAAEVITGDLATPIKYFNPEIKEAFKNIEHIAERRLLAMLPKELAEHYDELVTQKDSKERRLVKAAD
;
A
#
# COMPACT_ATOMS: atom_id res chain seq x y z
N MET A 1 -20.52 -13.74 -3.24
CA MET A 1 -19.44 -13.38 -4.20
C MET A 1 -18.70 -12.19 -3.64
N THR A 2 -17.41 -12.25 -3.66
CA THR A 2 -16.57 -11.15 -3.13
C THR A 2 -16.28 -10.12 -4.20
N HIS A 3 -16.35 -8.84 -3.84
CA HIS A 3 -15.98 -7.71 -4.69
C HIS A 3 -14.54 -7.22 -4.46
N PHE A 4 -13.80 -7.84 -3.55
CA PHE A 4 -12.44 -7.45 -3.16
C PHE A 4 -11.52 -7.28 -4.38
N PHE A 5 -11.42 -8.31 -5.20
CA PHE A 5 -10.53 -8.27 -6.39
C PHE A 5 -11.02 -7.32 -7.46
N ALA A 6 -12.34 -7.15 -7.58
CA ALA A 6 -12.92 -6.16 -8.49
C ALA A 6 -12.56 -4.73 -8.05
N TYR A 7 -12.59 -4.45 -6.75
CA TYR A 7 -12.13 -3.18 -6.20
C TYR A 7 -10.64 -2.97 -6.46
N LEU A 8 -9.79 -3.96 -6.16
CA LEU A 8 -8.34 -3.84 -6.42
C LEU A 8 -8.02 -3.55 -7.88
N SER A 9 -8.79 -4.12 -8.83
CA SER A 9 -8.57 -3.85 -10.24
C SER A 9 -8.80 -2.38 -10.62
N ARG A 10 -9.55 -1.63 -9.81
CA ARG A 10 -9.84 -0.21 -10.01
C ARG A 10 -8.70 0.72 -9.58
N LEU A 11 -7.67 0.22 -8.91
CA LEU A 11 -6.50 1.03 -8.53
C LEU A 11 -5.84 1.69 -9.74
N LYS A 12 -5.94 1.11 -10.91
CA LYS A 12 -5.48 1.70 -12.19
C LYS A 12 -6.18 3.02 -12.55
N HIS A 13 -7.33 3.30 -11.94
CA HIS A 13 -8.09 4.54 -12.16
C HIS A 13 -7.78 5.61 -11.11
N ILE A 14 -7.04 5.30 -10.06
CA ILE A 14 -6.64 6.25 -9.01
C ILE A 14 -5.34 6.91 -9.43
N LYS A 15 -5.43 8.19 -9.80
CA LYS A 15 -4.27 8.99 -10.21
C LYS A 15 -3.50 9.45 -8.98
N ARG A 16 -2.16 9.37 -9.05
CA ARG A 16 -1.28 9.94 -8.04
C ARG A 16 -1.01 11.42 -8.34
N TRP A 17 -0.78 12.20 -7.29
CA TRP A 17 -0.46 13.63 -7.42
C TRP A 17 -1.56 14.43 -8.12
N GLY A 18 -2.84 14.11 -7.88
CA GLY A 18 -3.98 14.71 -8.56
C GLY A 18 -4.10 16.24 -8.43
N LEU A 19 -3.50 16.81 -7.36
CA LEU A 19 -3.47 18.25 -7.10
C LEU A 19 -2.11 18.88 -7.43
N MET A 20 -1.17 18.10 -7.99
CA MET A 20 0.19 18.51 -8.28
C MET A 20 0.42 18.54 -9.78
N ARG A 21 1.34 19.39 -10.22
CA ARG A 21 1.77 19.42 -11.61
C ARG A 21 2.69 18.24 -11.91
N ASN A 22 2.31 17.43 -12.89
CA ASN A 22 3.06 16.25 -13.33
C ASN A 22 3.53 16.39 -14.77
N THR A 23 4.71 15.84 -15.06
CA THR A 23 5.17 15.65 -16.44
C THR A 23 4.62 14.36 -17.06
N LYS A 24 4.30 13.37 -16.23
CA LYS A 24 3.69 12.10 -16.62
C LYS A 24 2.60 11.73 -15.62
N ILE A 25 1.45 11.29 -16.12
CA ILE A 25 0.36 10.79 -15.28
C ILE A 25 0.73 9.39 -14.79
N GLU A 26 0.68 9.18 -13.48
CA GLU A 26 0.92 7.90 -12.83
C GLU A 26 -0.34 7.49 -12.07
N ASN A 27 -0.71 6.21 -12.13
CA ASN A 27 -1.79 5.66 -11.31
C ASN A 27 -1.22 4.83 -10.14
N VAL A 28 -2.06 4.58 -9.13
CA VAL A 28 -1.66 3.85 -7.92
C VAL A 28 -1.19 2.43 -8.22
N LYS A 29 -1.79 1.77 -9.21
CA LYS A 29 -1.43 0.40 -9.57
C LYS A 29 -0.02 0.29 -10.16
N GLU A 30 0.34 1.20 -11.06
CA GLU A 30 1.69 1.29 -11.61
C GLU A 30 2.72 1.61 -10.52
N HIS A 31 2.41 2.58 -9.68
CA HIS A 31 3.25 2.93 -8.53
C HIS A 31 3.48 1.73 -7.60
N SER A 32 2.42 1.00 -7.25
CA SER A 32 2.54 -0.17 -6.38
C SER A 32 3.43 -1.26 -6.98
N LEU A 33 3.38 -1.45 -8.30
CA LEU A 33 4.26 -2.39 -8.99
C LEU A 33 5.73 -1.92 -8.95
N ASP A 34 5.98 -0.65 -9.20
CA ASP A 34 7.34 -0.07 -9.12
C ASP A 34 7.91 -0.21 -7.71
N VAL A 35 7.14 0.13 -6.69
CA VAL A 35 7.53 -0.04 -5.28
C VAL A 35 7.81 -1.50 -4.96
N ALA A 36 6.99 -2.42 -5.46
CA ALA A 36 7.15 -3.86 -5.24
C ALA A 36 8.49 -4.37 -5.81
N MET A 37 8.85 -3.97 -7.01
CA MET A 37 10.12 -4.34 -7.62
C MET A 37 11.32 -3.78 -6.85
N ILE A 38 11.26 -2.52 -6.43
CA ILE A 38 12.33 -1.87 -5.68
C ILE A 38 12.46 -2.47 -4.28
N ALA A 39 11.36 -2.63 -3.55
CA ALA A 39 11.37 -3.18 -2.20
C ALA A 39 11.88 -4.61 -2.16
N HIS A 40 11.47 -5.44 -3.11
CA HIS A 40 11.96 -6.81 -3.27
C HIS A 40 13.46 -6.83 -3.52
N ALA A 41 13.96 -5.99 -4.43
CA ALA A 41 15.39 -5.86 -4.69
C ALA A 41 16.17 -5.43 -3.44
N MET A 42 15.65 -4.46 -2.68
CA MET A 42 16.25 -4.01 -1.42
C MET A 42 16.34 -5.16 -0.40
N ALA A 43 15.32 -6.00 -0.29
CA ALA A 43 15.32 -7.17 0.59
C ALA A 43 16.40 -8.20 0.19
N ILE A 44 16.50 -8.50 -1.10
CA ILE A 44 17.52 -9.41 -1.64
C ILE A 44 18.92 -8.86 -1.37
N ILE A 45 19.16 -7.58 -1.65
CA ILE A 45 20.45 -6.91 -1.41
C ILE A 45 20.81 -6.96 0.07
N LYS A 46 19.85 -6.60 0.94
CA LYS A 46 20.07 -6.64 2.39
C LYS A 46 20.46 -8.04 2.88
N ASN A 47 19.76 -9.07 2.44
CA ASN A 47 20.05 -10.44 2.84
C ASN A 47 21.40 -10.92 2.28
N THR A 48 21.72 -10.55 1.05
CA THR A 48 22.93 -11.04 0.35
C THR A 48 24.20 -10.37 0.86
N TYR A 49 24.20 -9.05 1.03
CA TYR A 49 25.40 -8.27 1.28
C TYR A 49 25.53 -7.72 2.70
N PHE A 50 24.43 -7.64 3.45
CA PHE A 50 24.42 -6.97 4.75
C PHE A 50 23.95 -7.88 5.90
N GLY A 51 23.93 -9.19 5.69
CA GLY A 51 23.58 -10.16 6.73
C GLY A 51 22.13 -10.07 7.22
N GLY A 52 21.23 -9.54 6.40
CA GLY A 52 19.82 -9.47 6.73
C GLY A 52 19.11 -10.82 6.68
N ASP A 53 17.93 -10.88 7.27
CA ASP A 53 17.09 -12.08 7.36
C ASP A 53 15.62 -11.77 7.06
N VAL A 54 15.35 -10.76 6.25
CA VAL A 54 13.99 -10.39 5.87
C VAL A 54 13.41 -11.39 4.88
N ASP A 55 12.10 -11.62 4.98
CA ASP A 55 11.36 -12.43 4.01
C ASP A 55 11.11 -11.61 2.74
N ALA A 56 11.96 -11.79 1.72
CA ALA A 56 11.89 -11.01 0.49
C ALA A 56 10.59 -11.20 -0.28
N GLU A 57 10.03 -12.41 -0.29
CA GLU A 57 8.75 -12.69 -0.96
C GLU A 57 7.59 -12.01 -0.22
N HIS A 58 7.65 -11.97 1.12
CA HIS A 58 6.67 -11.26 1.92
C HIS A 58 6.76 -9.74 1.72
N VAL A 59 7.97 -9.18 1.59
CA VAL A 59 8.20 -7.78 1.22
C VAL A 59 7.54 -7.46 -0.12
N LEU A 60 7.70 -8.34 -1.10
CA LEU A 60 7.06 -8.19 -2.41
C LEU A 60 5.53 -8.13 -2.28
N ALA A 61 4.93 -9.07 -1.56
CA ALA A 61 3.49 -9.12 -1.35
C ALA A 61 2.98 -7.86 -0.62
N LEU A 62 3.64 -7.44 0.46
CA LEU A 62 3.30 -6.21 1.19
C LEU A 62 3.34 -4.99 0.27
N ALA A 63 4.35 -4.88 -0.57
CA ALA A 63 4.48 -3.74 -1.48
C ALA A 63 3.38 -3.70 -2.55
N VAL A 64 2.98 -4.86 -3.07
CA VAL A 64 1.89 -4.95 -4.07
C VAL A 64 0.58 -4.40 -3.50
N TYR A 65 0.30 -4.64 -2.22
CA TYR A 65 -0.97 -4.25 -1.59
C TYR A 65 -0.88 -2.99 -0.71
N HIS A 66 0.28 -2.32 -0.62
CA HIS A 66 0.47 -1.24 0.35
C HIS A 66 -0.46 -0.05 0.18
N GLU A 67 -1.00 0.16 -0.99
CA GLU A 67 -1.95 1.23 -1.31
C GLU A 67 -3.37 0.70 -1.59
N ALA A 68 -3.68 -0.54 -1.19
CA ALA A 68 -4.96 -1.17 -1.51
C ALA A 68 -6.17 -0.35 -1.04
N ALA A 69 -6.09 0.27 0.13
CA ALA A 69 -7.17 1.08 0.70
C ALA A 69 -7.50 2.32 -0.15
N GLU A 70 -6.58 2.80 -0.96
CA GLU A 70 -6.79 3.97 -1.82
C GLU A 70 -7.87 3.76 -2.89
N VAL A 71 -8.26 2.53 -3.17
CA VAL A 71 -9.41 2.27 -4.04
C VAL A 71 -10.70 2.83 -3.45
N ILE A 72 -10.75 3.03 -2.13
CA ILE A 72 -11.88 3.63 -1.41
C ILE A 72 -11.61 5.11 -1.10
N THR A 73 -10.42 5.44 -0.59
CA THR A 73 -10.09 6.80 -0.14
C THR A 73 -9.63 7.73 -1.26
N GLY A 74 -9.11 7.18 -2.37
CA GLY A 74 -8.33 7.95 -3.34
C GLY A 74 -6.94 8.30 -2.80
N ASP A 75 -6.10 8.85 -3.69
CA ASP A 75 -4.78 9.37 -3.32
C ASP A 75 -4.92 10.80 -2.78
N LEU A 76 -4.56 11.01 -1.52
CA LEU A 76 -4.49 12.33 -0.93
C LEU A 76 -3.07 12.88 -1.05
N ALA A 77 -2.92 14.04 -1.69
CA ALA A 77 -1.62 14.68 -1.85
C ALA A 77 -0.91 14.93 -0.51
N THR A 78 0.37 14.58 -0.43
CA THR A 78 1.19 14.69 0.78
C THR A 78 1.10 16.06 1.47
N PRO A 79 1.13 17.22 0.77
CA PRO A 79 0.99 18.51 1.41
C PRO A 79 -0.33 18.70 2.17
N ILE A 80 -1.42 18.08 1.71
CA ILE A 80 -2.72 18.13 2.38
C ILE A 80 -2.75 17.13 3.54
N LYS A 81 -2.26 15.90 3.31
CA LYS A 81 -2.24 14.82 4.29
C LYS A 81 -1.49 15.19 5.58
N TYR A 82 -0.40 15.95 5.45
CA TYR A 82 0.45 16.35 6.56
C TYR A 82 0.33 17.84 6.90
N PHE A 83 -0.76 18.49 6.50
CA PHE A 83 -0.98 19.93 6.73
C PHE A 83 -0.98 20.28 8.22
N ASN A 84 -1.67 19.50 9.05
CA ASN A 84 -1.64 19.63 10.51
C ASN A 84 -1.93 18.26 11.16
N PRO A 85 -1.69 18.12 12.50
CA PRO A 85 -1.93 16.88 13.23
C PRO A 85 -3.38 16.38 13.17
N GLU A 86 -4.35 17.28 13.17
CA GLU A 86 -5.78 16.92 13.14
C GLU A 86 -6.16 16.29 11.80
N ILE A 87 -5.71 16.87 10.69
CA ILE A 87 -5.94 16.31 9.34
C ILE A 87 -5.25 14.97 9.20
N LYS A 88 -4.01 14.86 9.66
CA LYS A 88 -3.25 13.61 9.63
C LYS A 88 -3.97 12.49 10.37
N GLU A 89 -4.46 12.76 11.58
CA GLU A 89 -5.18 11.79 12.41
C GLU A 89 -6.53 11.42 11.79
N ALA A 90 -7.28 12.40 11.30
CA ALA A 90 -8.55 12.17 10.62
C ALA A 90 -8.37 11.29 9.38
N PHE A 91 -7.35 11.56 8.56
CA PHE A 91 -7.06 10.77 7.37
C PHE A 91 -6.66 9.34 7.72
N LYS A 92 -5.84 9.16 8.77
CA LYS A 92 -5.47 7.82 9.27
C LYS A 92 -6.69 7.01 9.70
N ASN A 93 -7.67 7.64 10.35
CA ASN A 93 -8.92 6.99 10.73
C ASN A 93 -9.73 6.58 9.49
N ILE A 94 -9.76 7.42 8.46
CA ILE A 94 -10.42 7.09 7.19
C ILE A 94 -9.73 5.90 6.51
N GLU A 95 -8.42 5.85 6.50
CA GLU A 95 -7.65 4.71 5.96
C GLU A 95 -8.03 3.42 6.70
N HIS A 96 -8.07 3.42 8.02
CA HIS A 96 -8.46 2.25 8.81
C HIS A 96 -9.88 1.78 8.53
N ILE A 97 -10.82 2.70 8.33
CA ILE A 97 -12.19 2.34 7.94
C ILE A 97 -12.20 1.67 6.56
N ALA A 98 -11.45 2.24 5.61
CA ALA A 98 -11.34 1.72 4.26
C ALA A 98 -10.71 0.31 4.23
N GLU A 99 -9.65 0.09 5.01
CA GLU A 99 -8.99 -1.21 5.16
C GLU A 99 -9.98 -2.28 5.65
N ARG A 100 -10.68 -1.99 6.73
CA ARG A 100 -11.68 -2.92 7.29
C ARG A 100 -12.82 -3.20 6.31
N ARG A 101 -13.28 -2.16 5.62
CA ARG A 101 -14.35 -2.31 4.63
C ARG A 101 -13.92 -3.18 3.45
N LEU A 102 -12.68 -3.01 3.00
CA LEU A 102 -12.11 -3.80 1.92
C LEU A 102 -11.97 -5.27 2.34
N LEU A 103 -11.43 -5.54 3.52
CA LEU A 103 -11.28 -6.89 4.06
C LEU A 103 -12.63 -7.58 4.29
N ALA A 104 -13.67 -6.85 4.69
CA ALA A 104 -15.00 -7.38 4.90
C ALA A 104 -15.66 -7.88 3.60
N MET A 105 -15.12 -7.56 2.44
CA MET A 105 -15.58 -8.09 1.15
C MET A 105 -15.11 -9.51 0.89
N LEU A 106 -14.16 -10.03 1.67
CA LEU A 106 -13.63 -11.38 1.57
C LEU A 106 -14.36 -12.32 2.55
N PRO A 107 -14.52 -13.60 2.19
CA PRO A 107 -14.83 -14.64 3.16
C PRO A 107 -13.80 -14.63 4.28
N LYS A 108 -14.23 -14.99 5.51
CA LYS A 108 -13.38 -14.93 6.70
C LYS A 108 -12.05 -15.67 6.52
N GLU A 109 -12.10 -16.86 5.97
CA GLU A 109 -10.94 -17.71 5.73
C GLU A 109 -9.92 -17.09 4.74
N LEU A 110 -10.38 -16.25 3.83
CA LEU A 110 -9.50 -15.50 2.93
C LEU A 110 -9.02 -14.19 3.55
N ALA A 111 -9.88 -13.51 4.29
CA ALA A 111 -9.56 -12.23 4.92
C ALA A 111 -8.34 -12.35 5.85
N GLU A 112 -8.18 -13.47 6.55
CA GLU A 112 -7.04 -13.73 7.43
C GLU A 112 -5.69 -13.69 6.68
N HIS A 113 -5.65 -14.13 5.42
CA HIS A 113 -4.46 -14.09 4.59
C HIS A 113 -4.12 -12.69 4.05
N TYR A 114 -5.14 -11.84 3.91
CA TYR A 114 -4.97 -10.48 3.37
C TYR A 114 -4.88 -9.39 4.44
N ASP A 115 -5.16 -9.72 5.70
CA ASP A 115 -5.20 -8.73 6.78
C ASP A 115 -3.91 -7.91 6.85
N GLU A 116 -2.77 -8.56 7.01
CA GLU A 116 -1.48 -7.89 7.10
C GLU A 116 -1.11 -7.14 5.83
N LEU A 117 -1.45 -7.70 4.66
CA LEU A 117 -1.15 -7.08 3.37
C LEU A 117 -1.92 -5.77 3.17
N VAL A 118 -3.16 -5.69 3.67
CA VAL A 118 -4.02 -4.50 3.54
C VAL A 118 -3.75 -3.51 4.67
N THR A 119 -3.64 -3.97 5.92
CA THR A 119 -3.47 -3.09 7.09
C THR A 119 -2.03 -2.62 7.29
N GLN A 120 -1.07 -3.28 6.67
CA GLN A 120 0.34 -2.85 6.67
C GLN A 120 0.90 -2.63 8.10
N LYS A 121 0.71 -3.61 8.99
CA LYS A 121 1.24 -3.56 10.35
C LYS A 121 2.76 -3.39 10.37
N ASP A 122 3.29 -2.71 11.38
CA ASP A 122 4.73 -2.50 11.49
C ASP A 122 5.50 -3.82 11.60
N SER A 123 6.54 -3.94 10.79
CA SER A 123 7.45 -5.07 10.74
C SER A 123 8.74 -4.65 10.02
N LYS A 124 9.78 -5.47 10.11
CA LYS A 124 11.01 -5.22 9.35
C LYS A 124 10.78 -5.24 7.84
N GLU A 125 9.88 -6.10 7.38
CA GLU A 125 9.45 -6.19 5.98
C GLU A 125 8.68 -4.92 5.55
N ARG A 126 7.73 -4.47 6.36
CA ARG A 126 6.96 -3.24 6.10
C ARG A 126 7.85 -2.00 6.00
N ARG A 127 8.89 -1.92 6.82
CA ARG A 127 9.83 -0.79 6.80
C ARG A 127 10.60 -0.70 5.48
N LEU A 128 10.93 -1.83 4.85
CA LEU A 128 11.53 -1.84 3.51
C LEU A 128 10.56 -1.34 2.44
N VAL A 129 9.29 -1.72 2.52
CA VAL A 129 8.24 -1.19 1.63
C VAL A 129 8.17 0.33 1.76
N LYS A 130 8.12 0.84 2.98
CA LYS A 130 8.09 2.28 3.25
C LYS A 130 9.32 3.02 2.72
N ALA A 131 10.49 2.40 2.78
CA ALA A 131 11.73 2.99 2.25
C ALA A 131 11.75 3.01 0.72
N ALA A 132 11.11 2.04 0.08
CA ALA A 132 11.01 1.96 -1.39
C ALA A 132 9.94 2.91 -1.94
N ASP A 133 8.88 3.15 -1.16
CA ASP A 133 7.80 4.07 -1.50
C ASP A 133 8.30 5.54 -1.47
#